data_8fd003b1a880b39f5ddf9f9e32152157
#
_entry.id   8fd003b1a880b39f5ddf9f9e32152157
#
_cell.length_a   1.000
_cell.length_b   1.000
_cell.length_c   1.000
_cell.angle_alpha   90.00
_cell.angle_beta   90.00
_cell.angle_gamma   90.00
#
_symmetry.space_group_name_H-M   'P 1'
#
loop_
_entity.id
_entity.type
_entity.pdbx_description
1 polymer ?
#
loop_
_entity_poly.entity_id
_entity_poly.type
_entity_poly.pdbx_seq_one_letter_code
_entity_poly.pdbx_strand_id
1 'polypeptide(L)'
;LDGGAGYVLTGMMVRKSQIMEEQSSEPLEIVNFISEYTTRCEEDIYHLPVVEKGKKEIVLKNYGFCRQLFEGYKKDRSKKFYYYDMNNYAQSRQYFDKLAEYQIYYKEWETIIRKVNLKESGLSELFSDCKNEKELIEKWFLDSIESKLNREKDRMKEFQSIVEKYIISYKDNKS
;
A
#
# COMPACT_ATOMS: atom_id res chain seq x y z
N LEU A 1 0.65 -14.37 3.57
CA LEU A 1 1.03 -14.54 4.98
C LEU A 1 1.99 -15.72 5.10
N ASP A 2 2.98 -15.60 5.96
CA ASP A 2 3.96 -16.67 6.22
C ASP A 2 3.25 -17.97 6.53
N GLY A 3 3.59 -19.04 5.79
CA GLY A 3 2.98 -20.35 5.92
C GLY A 3 1.78 -20.65 5.02
N GLY A 4 1.40 -19.74 4.11
CA GLY A 4 0.38 -20.02 3.07
C GLY A 4 -1.05 -20.16 3.57
N ALA A 5 -1.35 -19.77 4.81
CA ALA A 5 -2.64 -20.01 5.47
C ALA A 5 -3.55 -18.78 5.55
N GLY A 6 -3.33 -17.73 4.78
CA GLY A 6 -4.17 -16.54 4.90
C GLY A 6 -4.20 -15.66 3.66
N TYR A 7 -5.18 -14.75 3.64
CA TYR A 7 -5.43 -13.79 2.58
C TYR A 7 -5.34 -12.37 3.14
N VAL A 8 -4.91 -11.46 2.31
CA VAL A 8 -4.95 -10.02 2.57
C VAL A 8 -5.74 -9.36 1.44
N LEU A 9 -6.80 -8.67 1.81
CA LEU A 9 -7.57 -7.82 0.91
C LEU A 9 -7.18 -6.37 1.19
N THR A 10 -6.74 -5.66 0.20
CA THR A 10 -6.58 -4.20 0.28
C THR A 10 -7.52 -3.53 -0.70
N GLY A 11 -8.10 -2.41 -0.28
CA GLY A 11 -9.01 -1.64 -1.10
C GLY A 11 -8.96 -0.16 -0.80
N MET A 12 -9.50 0.62 -1.73
CA MET A 12 -9.55 2.06 -1.65
C MET A 12 -10.96 2.55 -1.99
N MET A 13 -11.43 3.53 -1.21
CA MET A 13 -12.62 4.30 -1.55
C MET A 13 -12.23 5.76 -1.81
N VAL A 14 -12.76 6.31 -2.87
CA VAL A 14 -12.51 7.71 -3.24
C VAL A 14 -13.85 8.41 -3.40
N ARG A 15 -13.96 9.61 -2.83
CA ARG A 15 -15.08 10.51 -3.01
C ARG A 15 -14.57 11.89 -3.38
N LYS A 16 -15.24 12.54 -4.33
CA LYS A 16 -15.05 13.96 -4.59
C LYS A 16 -15.70 14.74 -3.45
N SER A 17 -14.97 15.66 -2.83
CA SER A 17 -15.55 16.52 -1.80
C SER A 17 -16.62 17.42 -2.40
N GLN A 18 -17.72 17.61 -1.66
CA GLN A 18 -18.82 18.50 -2.10
C GLN A 18 -18.59 19.96 -1.67
N ILE A 19 -17.48 20.27 -1.04
CA ILE A 19 -17.16 21.63 -0.63
C ILE A 19 -16.68 22.38 -1.86
N MET A 20 -17.60 23.13 -2.48
CA MET A 20 -17.31 24.09 -3.55
C MET A 20 -16.69 25.34 -2.93
N GLU A 21 -15.38 25.41 -2.84
CA GLU A 21 -14.68 26.69 -2.81
C GLU A 21 -14.12 26.96 -4.21
N GLU A 22 -14.47 28.10 -4.77
CA GLU A 22 -14.29 28.48 -6.20
C GLU A 22 -12.83 28.53 -6.69
N GLN A 23 -11.81 28.16 -5.91
CA GLN A 23 -10.40 28.37 -6.27
C GLN A 23 -9.43 27.22 -6.00
N SER A 24 -9.87 26.04 -5.59
CA SER A 24 -8.93 24.93 -5.38
C SER A 24 -9.38 23.67 -6.14
N SER A 25 -8.39 22.95 -6.67
CA SER A 25 -8.58 21.57 -7.14
C SER A 25 -9.41 20.82 -6.11
N GLU A 26 -10.61 20.37 -6.48
CA GLU A 26 -11.57 19.73 -5.58
C GLU A 26 -10.87 18.63 -4.76
N PRO A 27 -10.82 18.75 -3.44
CA PRO A 27 -10.11 17.78 -2.63
C PRO A 27 -10.80 16.42 -2.71
N LEU A 28 -10.04 15.38 -3.04
CA LEU A 28 -10.52 14.01 -2.98
C LEU A 28 -10.45 13.52 -1.54
N GLU A 29 -11.53 12.95 -1.07
CA GLU A 29 -11.51 12.17 0.17
C GLU A 29 -11.14 10.73 -0.17
N ILE A 30 -10.04 10.25 0.37
CA ILE A 30 -9.48 8.94 0.06
C ILE A 30 -9.33 8.16 1.36
N VAL A 31 -9.89 6.97 1.35
CA VAL A 31 -9.80 6.03 2.46
C VAL A 31 -9.30 4.69 1.95
N ASN A 32 -8.28 4.17 2.60
CA ASN A 32 -7.78 2.83 2.32
C ASN A 32 -8.11 1.88 3.47
N PHE A 33 -8.32 0.62 3.13
CA PHE A 33 -8.52 -0.43 4.12
C PHE A 33 -7.71 -1.68 3.80
N ILE A 34 -7.44 -2.47 4.83
CA ILE A 34 -6.79 -3.77 4.74
C ILE A 34 -7.59 -4.73 5.61
N SER A 35 -7.93 -5.89 5.06
CA SER A 35 -8.56 -7.00 5.79
C SER A 35 -7.68 -8.24 5.71
N GLU A 36 -7.33 -8.81 6.86
CA GLU A 36 -6.62 -10.08 6.96
C GLU A 36 -7.58 -11.19 7.38
N TYR A 37 -7.66 -12.26 6.60
CA TYR A 37 -8.53 -13.40 6.93
C TYR A 37 -7.92 -14.73 6.49
N THR A 38 -8.28 -15.79 7.17
CA THR A 38 -7.82 -17.16 6.84
C THR A 38 -8.92 -18.01 6.23
N THR A 39 -10.16 -17.72 6.57
CA THR A 39 -11.37 -18.40 6.10
C THR A 39 -12.36 -17.36 5.60
N ARG A 40 -13.41 -17.80 4.92
CA ARG A 40 -14.48 -16.91 4.49
C ARG A 40 -15.13 -16.22 5.69
N CYS A 41 -15.26 -14.92 5.59
CA CYS A 41 -15.81 -14.05 6.64
C CYS A 41 -16.56 -12.88 6.00
N GLU A 42 -17.17 -12.04 6.82
CA GLU A 42 -17.96 -10.89 6.34
C GLU A 42 -17.08 -9.83 5.66
N GLU A 43 -15.82 -9.73 6.07
CA GLU A 43 -14.83 -8.76 5.56
C GLU A 43 -13.94 -9.32 4.45
N ASP A 44 -14.25 -10.48 3.87
CA ASP A 44 -13.53 -11.01 2.70
C ASP A 44 -14.00 -10.36 1.39
N ILE A 45 -13.27 -10.63 0.30
CA ILE A 45 -13.55 -10.05 -1.01
C ILE A 45 -14.94 -10.40 -1.58
N TYR A 46 -15.54 -11.51 -1.14
CA TYR A 46 -16.84 -12.00 -1.65
C TYR A 46 -18.01 -11.49 -0.83
N HIS A 47 -17.79 -11.21 0.44
CA HIS A 47 -18.85 -10.93 1.41
C HIS A 47 -18.84 -9.50 1.92
N LEU A 48 -17.76 -8.72 1.66
CA LEU A 48 -17.68 -7.33 2.07
C LEU A 48 -18.90 -6.54 1.57
N PRO A 49 -19.77 -6.03 2.46
CA PRO A 49 -21.09 -5.54 2.08
C PRO A 49 -21.06 -4.09 1.54
N VAL A 50 -20.12 -3.81 0.61
CA VAL A 50 -19.97 -2.51 -0.05
C VAL A 50 -20.82 -2.36 -1.31
N VAL A 51 -21.43 -3.46 -1.75
CA VAL A 51 -22.31 -3.48 -2.92
C VAL A 51 -23.71 -3.91 -2.54
N GLU A 52 -24.68 -3.46 -3.31
CA GLU A 52 -26.07 -3.84 -3.20
C GLU A 52 -26.53 -4.43 -4.54
N LYS A 53 -27.18 -5.60 -4.47
CA LYS A 53 -27.74 -6.23 -5.68
C LYS A 53 -29.09 -5.57 -5.99
N GLY A 54 -29.11 -4.69 -6.94
CA GLY A 54 -30.33 -4.18 -7.55
C GLY A 54 -31.00 -5.23 -8.46
N LYS A 55 -32.21 -4.94 -8.94
CA LYS A 55 -32.97 -5.86 -9.81
C LYS A 55 -32.29 -6.16 -11.14
N LYS A 56 -31.43 -5.28 -11.65
CA LYS A 56 -30.76 -5.37 -12.96
C LYS A 56 -29.26 -5.11 -12.91
N GLU A 57 -28.74 -4.54 -11.83
CA GLU A 57 -27.34 -4.10 -11.74
C GLU A 57 -26.83 -4.19 -10.30
N ILE A 58 -25.51 -4.24 -10.16
CA ILE A 58 -24.83 -4.15 -8.89
C ILE A 58 -24.51 -2.67 -8.65
N VAL A 59 -24.97 -2.13 -7.52
CA VAL A 59 -24.75 -0.72 -7.15
C VAL A 59 -23.83 -0.66 -5.94
N LEU A 60 -22.88 0.27 -5.97
CA LEU A 60 -22.06 0.56 -4.80
C LEU A 60 -22.89 1.26 -3.73
N LYS A 61 -22.75 0.86 -2.50
CA LYS A 61 -23.31 1.58 -1.36
C LYS A 61 -22.61 2.93 -1.21
N ASN A 62 -23.33 3.89 -0.63
CA ASN A 62 -22.79 5.23 -0.50
C ASN A 62 -21.54 5.27 0.40
N TYR A 63 -20.69 6.26 0.18
CA TYR A 63 -19.42 6.42 0.87
C TYR A 63 -19.57 6.50 2.39
N GLY A 64 -20.61 7.23 2.88
CA GLY A 64 -20.86 7.37 4.31
C GLY A 64 -21.18 6.04 5.00
N PHE A 65 -22.00 5.19 4.33
CA PHE A 65 -22.28 3.85 4.81
C PHE A 65 -21.01 2.99 4.90
N CYS A 66 -20.22 2.96 3.82
CA CYS A 66 -18.97 2.18 3.78
C CYS A 66 -17.98 2.66 4.84
N ARG A 67 -17.89 3.97 5.06
CA ARG A 67 -17.04 4.53 6.10
C ARG A 67 -17.46 4.07 7.50
N GLN A 68 -18.74 4.15 7.82
CA GLN A 68 -19.26 3.68 9.11
C GLN A 68 -19.03 2.17 9.31
N LEU A 69 -19.25 1.38 8.28
CA LEU A 69 -19.00 -0.06 8.28
C LEU A 69 -17.51 -0.35 8.61
N PHE A 70 -16.59 0.31 7.94
CA PHE A 70 -15.15 0.10 8.14
C PHE A 70 -14.67 0.60 9.51
N GLU A 71 -15.22 1.69 10.01
CA GLU A 71 -14.99 2.14 11.38
C GLU A 71 -15.50 1.12 12.41
N GLY A 72 -16.64 0.48 12.13
CA GLY A 72 -17.17 -0.61 12.93
C GLY A 72 -16.22 -1.82 12.95
N TYR A 73 -15.78 -2.26 11.79
CA TYR A 73 -14.83 -3.38 11.67
C TYR A 73 -13.50 -3.09 12.35
N LYS A 74 -12.97 -1.88 12.22
CA LYS A 74 -11.74 -1.47 12.91
C LYS A 74 -11.86 -1.53 14.45
N LYS A 75 -13.03 -1.27 14.99
CA LYS A 75 -13.30 -1.31 16.46
C LYS A 75 -13.51 -2.73 16.96
N ASP A 76 -13.90 -3.64 16.10
CA ASP A 76 -14.13 -5.04 16.44
C ASP A 76 -12.79 -5.78 16.56
N ARG A 77 -12.39 -6.11 17.79
CA ARG A 77 -11.12 -6.79 18.08
C ARG A 77 -11.05 -8.22 17.55
N SER A 78 -12.18 -8.82 17.19
CA SER A 78 -12.23 -10.15 16.58
C SER A 78 -11.81 -10.13 15.10
N LYS A 79 -11.86 -8.96 14.47
CA LYS A 79 -11.54 -8.73 13.07
C LYS A 79 -10.14 -8.13 12.94
N LYS A 80 -9.38 -8.62 12.01
CA LYS A 80 -8.11 -8.01 11.60
C LYS A 80 -8.37 -7.03 10.45
N PHE A 81 -9.13 -5.99 10.74
CA PHE A 81 -9.52 -4.96 9.79
C PHE A 81 -8.87 -3.62 10.13
N TYR A 82 -8.18 -3.04 9.17
CA TYR A 82 -7.46 -1.78 9.29
C TYR A 82 -8.06 -0.76 8.34
N TYR A 83 -8.22 0.46 8.81
CA TYR A 83 -8.85 1.54 8.07
C TYR A 83 -8.06 2.82 8.27
N TYR A 84 -7.75 3.52 7.17
CA TYR A 84 -6.86 4.66 7.14
C TYR A 84 -7.44 5.80 6.31
N ASP A 85 -7.47 6.99 6.88
CA ASP A 85 -7.76 8.23 6.16
C ASP A 85 -6.47 8.70 5.47
N MET A 86 -6.45 8.67 4.15
CA MET A 86 -5.26 9.02 3.36
C MET A 86 -5.03 10.52 3.29
N ASN A 87 -6.02 11.34 3.63
CA ASN A 87 -5.87 12.78 3.78
C ASN A 87 -5.16 13.16 5.09
N ASN A 88 -5.08 12.23 6.04
CA ASN A 88 -4.28 12.37 7.25
C ASN A 88 -2.89 11.78 7.04
N TYR A 89 -1.85 12.62 7.12
CA TYR A 89 -0.47 12.22 6.87
C TYR A 89 0.02 11.05 7.75
N ALA A 90 -0.32 11.06 9.05
CA ALA A 90 0.10 10.01 9.97
C ALA A 90 -0.57 8.65 9.62
N GLN A 91 -1.85 8.67 9.27
CA GLN A 91 -2.57 7.45 8.87
C GLN A 91 -2.12 6.95 7.50
N SER A 92 -1.85 7.85 6.55
CA SER A 92 -1.27 7.49 5.26
C SER A 92 0.07 6.76 5.43
N ARG A 93 0.95 7.26 6.30
CA ARG A 93 2.21 6.60 6.63
C ARG A 93 1.99 5.22 7.24
N GLN A 94 1.10 5.10 8.23
CA GLN A 94 0.75 3.81 8.85
C GLN A 94 0.22 2.80 7.84
N TYR A 95 -0.56 3.24 6.84
CA TYR A 95 -1.02 2.38 5.77
C TYR A 95 0.15 1.78 4.97
N PHE A 96 1.11 2.61 4.56
CA PHE A 96 2.27 2.14 3.81
C PHE A 96 3.20 1.27 4.64
N ASP A 97 3.36 1.57 5.94
CA ASP A 97 4.10 0.73 6.86
C ASP A 97 3.42 -0.65 6.99
N LYS A 98 2.09 -0.68 7.08
CA LYS A 98 1.31 -1.93 7.11
C LYS A 98 1.41 -2.73 5.82
N LEU A 99 1.40 -2.08 4.64
CA LEU A 99 1.63 -2.76 3.36
C LEU A 99 3.03 -3.38 3.28
N ALA A 100 4.04 -2.74 3.87
CA ALA A 100 5.40 -3.26 3.90
C ALA A 100 5.52 -4.58 4.68
N GLU A 101 4.65 -4.83 5.69
CA GLU A 101 4.57 -6.12 6.39
C GLU A 101 4.20 -7.28 5.44
N TYR A 102 3.47 -6.99 4.36
CA TYR A 102 3.13 -7.94 3.29
C TYR A 102 4.11 -7.90 2.11
N GLN A 103 5.26 -7.27 2.28
CA GLN A 103 6.28 -7.08 1.23
C GLN A 103 5.79 -6.24 0.03
N ILE A 104 4.78 -5.41 0.24
CA ILE A 104 4.29 -4.44 -0.74
C ILE A 104 4.90 -3.09 -0.43
N TYR A 105 5.92 -2.70 -1.17
CA TYR A 105 6.65 -1.44 -0.97
C TYR A 105 6.15 -0.37 -1.92
N TYR A 106 5.51 0.66 -1.38
CA TYR A 106 4.90 1.76 -2.14
C TYR A 106 5.83 2.37 -3.21
N LYS A 107 7.08 2.65 -2.86
CA LYS A 107 8.03 3.26 -3.80
C LYS A 107 8.35 2.38 -5.01
N GLU A 108 8.36 1.08 -4.85
CA GLU A 108 8.55 0.13 -5.95
C GLU A 108 7.35 0.15 -6.88
N TRP A 109 6.14 0.09 -6.31
CA TRP A 109 4.90 0.19 -7.05
C TRP A 109 4.73 1.54 -7.75
N GLU A 110 5.03 2.64 -7.08
CA GLU A 110 4.99 3.98 -7.68
C GLU A 110 5.92 4.06 -8.91
N THR A 111 7.14 3.52 -8.80
CA THR A 111 8.10 3.50 -9.90
C THR A 111 7.59 2.68 -11.08
N ILE A 112 7.02 1.49 -10.85
CA ILE A 112 6.46 0.63 -11.89
C ILE A 112 5.25 1.31 -12.54
N ILE A 113 4.29 1.78 -11.74
CA ILE A 113 3.07 2.42 -12.23
C ILE A 113 3.40 3.68 -13.04
N ARG A 114 4.33 4.53 -12.57
CA ARG A 114 4.76 5.70 -13.33
C ARG A 114 5.37 5.31 -14.67
N LYS A 115 6.25 4.33 -14.70
CA LYS A 115 6.88 3.88 -15.94
C LYS A 115 5.84 3.33 -16.94
N VAL A 116 4.83 2.58 -16.45
CA VAL A 116 3.75 2.04 -17.29
C VAL A 116 2.82 3.14 -17.78
N ASN A 117 2.40 4.08 -16.91
CA ASN A 117 1.42 5.10 -17.24
C ASN A 117 1.99 6.30 -18.03
N LEU A 118 3.31 6.51 -18.00
CA LEU A 118 3.96 7.54 -18.81
C LEU A 118 4.07 7.17 -20.29
N LYS A 119 3.80 5.92 -20.64
CA LYS A 119 3.77 5.45 -22.02
C LYS A 119 2.34 5.47 -22.53
N GLU A 120 2.06 6.19 -23.63
CA GLU A 120 0.72 6.35 -24.21
C GLU A 120 0.04 5.03 -24.59
N SER A 121 0.84 4.05 -24.99
CA SER A 121 0.40 2.69 -25.34
C SER A 121 0.57 1.66 -24.20
N GLY A 122 0.91 2.11 -22.99
CA GLY A 122 1.00 1.27 -21.79
C GLY A 122 2.05 0.17 -21.90
N LEU A 123 1.67 -1.04 -21.49
CA LEU A 123 2.56 -2.21 -21.48
C LEU A 123 3.10 -2.58 -22.87
N SER A 124 2.33 -2.36 -23.93
CA SER A 124 2.70 -2.71 -25.31
C SER A 124 3.95 -1.96 -25.76
N GLU A 125 4.05 -0.66 -25.47
CA GLU A 125 5.21 0.17 -25.81
C GLU A 125 6.42 -0.16 -24.93
N LEU A 126 6.15 -0.53 -23.69
CA LEU A 126 7.16 -1.00 -22.76
C LEU A 126 7.89 -2.25 -23.26
N PHE A 127 7.11 -3.20 -23.81
CA PHE A 127 7.65 -4.42 -24.41
C PHE A 127 8.33 -4.17 -25.76
N SER A 128 7.91 -3.14 -26.50
CA SER A 128 8.53 -2.80 -27.78
C SER A 128 9.95 -2.25 -27.64
N ASP A 129 10.25 -1.62 -26.51
CA ASP A 129 11.58 -1.12 -26.16
C ASP A 129 12.57 -2.24 -25.75
N CYS A 130 12.06 -3.47 -25.55
CA CYS A 130 12.85 -4.62 -25.16
C CYS A 130 12.80 -5.67 -26.28
N LYS A 131 13.94 -5.99 -26.87
CA LYS A 131 14.03 -6.94 -27.99
C LYS A 131 13.79 -8.40 -27.58
N ASN A 132 13.91 -8.71 -26.31
CA ASN A 132 13.73 -10.04 -25.75
C ASN A 132 13.49 -9.97 -24.22
N GLU A 133 13.10 -11.10 -23.64
CA GLU A 133 12.84 -11.25 -22.20
C GLU A 133 14.04 -10.87 -21.33
N LYS A 134 15.26 -11.12 -21.82
CA LYS A 134 16.50 -10.81 -21.09
C LYS A 134 16.68 -9.30 -20.94
N GLU A 135 16.47 -8.53 -22.01
CA GLU A 135 16.53 -7.06 -21.95
C GLU A 135 15.45 -6.46 -21.03
N LEU A 136 14.26 -7.08 -20.99
CA LEU A 136 13.20 -6.69 -20.08
C LEU A 136 13.63 -6.89 -18.61
N ILE A 137 14.21 -8.06 -18.32
CA ILE A 137 14.72 -8.37 -16.99
C ILE A 137 15.85 -7.41 -16.61
N GLU A 138 16.82 -7.21 -17.49
CA GLU A 138 17.98 -6.33 -17.22
C GLU A 138 17.58 -4.87 -17.03
N LYS A 139 16.70 -4.31 -17.87
CA LYS A 139 16.30 -2.90 -17.79
C LYS A 139 15.29 -2.58 -16.69
N TRP A 140 14.54 -3.56 -16.22
CA TRP A 140 13.42 -3.31 -15.32
C TRP A 140 13.59 -3.93 -13.94
N PHE A 141 13.99 -5.19 -13.91
CA PHE A 141 14.09 -5.93 -12.65
C PHE A 141 15.45 -5.72 -11.98
N LEU A 142 16.53 -5.70 -12.74
CA LEU A 142 17.85 -5.52 -12.15
C LEU A 142 18.04 -4.13 -11.54
N ASP A 143 17.58 -3.06 -12.20
CA ASP A 143 17.61 -1.71 -11.65
C ASP A 143 16.83 -1.60 -10.34
N SER A 144 15.67 -2.27 -10.26
CA SER A 144 14.83 -2.30 -9.06
C SER A 144 15.50 -3.10 -7.94
N ILE A 145 16.09 -4.24 -8.27
CA ILE A 145 16.81 -5.10 -7.32
C ILE A 145 18.09 -4.43 -6.82
N GLU A 146 18.87 -3.80 -7.71
CA GLU A 146 20.10 -3.10 -7.36
C GLU A 146 19.83 -1.91 -6.44
N SER A 147 18.79 -1.14 -6.71
CA SER A 147 18.39 -0.04 -5.85
C SER A 147 17.92 -0.51 -4.46
N LYS A 148 17.34 -1.72 -4.36
CA LYS A 148 16.93 -2.35 -3.11
C LYS A 148 18.15 -2.85 -2.32
N LEU A 149 19.06 -3.55 -2.99
CA LEU A 149 20.30 -4.03 -2.38
C LEU A 149 21.19 -2.89 -1.86
N ASN A 150 21.27 -1.79 -2.58
CA ASN A 150 22.03 -0.62 -2.15
C ASN A 150 21.39 0.03 -0.92
N ARG A 151 20.06 0.12 -0.85
CA ARG A 151 19.36 0.61 0.35
C ARG A 151 19.58 -0.29 1.58
N GLU A 152 19.56 -1.60 1.41
CA GLU A 152 19.84 -2.54 2.51
C GLU A 152 21.30 -2.42 2.98
N LYS A 153 22.26 -2.27 2.06
CA LYS A 153 23.65 -2.01 2.41
C LYS A 153 23.84 -0.70 3.18
N ASP A 154 23.14 0.36 2.79
CA ASP A 154 23.22 1.65 3.48
C ASP A 154 22.58 1.57 4.88
N ARG A 155 21.46 0.88 5.03
CA ARG A 155 20.85 0.59 6.35
C ARG A 155 21.79 -0.22 7.25
N MET A 156 22.45 -1.23 6.71
CA MET A 156 23.44 -2.00 7.48
C MET A 156 24.63 -1.16 7.94
N LYS A 157 25.15 -0.26 7.09
CA LYS A 157 26.20 0.68 7.45
C LYS A 157 25.75 1.65 8.55
N GLU A 158 24.52 2.17 8.44
CA GLU A 158 23.95 3.06 9.44
C GLU A 158 23.78 2.33 10.78
N PHE A 159 23.28 1.11 10.78
CA PHE A 159 23.17 0.28 11.97
C PHE A 159 24.55 -0.02 12.60
N GLN A 160 25.55 -0.38 11.80
CA GLN A 160 26.93 -0.58 12.26
C GLN A 160 27.48 0.68 12.93
N SER A 161 27.30 1.86 12.32
CA SER A 161 27.72 3.15 12.91
C SER A 161 27.04 3.42 14.26
N ILE A 162 25.77 3.10 14.39
CA ILE A 162 25.03 3.26 15.66
C ILE A 162 25.63 2.32 16.73
N VAL A 163 25.85 1.06 16.40
CA VAL A 163 26.44 0.08 17.32
C VAL A 163 27.84 0.50 17.76
N GLU A 164 28.67 0.95 16.84
CA GLU A 164 30.03 1.47 17.15
C GLU A 164 29.98 2.65 18.12
N LYS A 165 29.08 3.61 17.90
CA LYS A 165 28.88 4.74 18.84
C LYS A 165 28.48 4.27 20.25
N TYR A 166 27.58 3.28 20.33
CA TYR A 166 27.20 2.71 21.63
C TYR A 166 28.36 2.02 22.33
N ILE A 167 29.20 1.28 21.61
CA ILE A 167 30.37 0.60 22.16
C ILE A 167 31.38 1.61 22.68
N ILE A 168 31.64 2.70 21.95
CA ILE A 168 32.56 3.78 22.36
C ILE A 168 32.02 4.44 23.64
N SER A 169 30.74 4.87 23.61
CA SER A 169 30.11 5.51 24.78
C SER A 169 30.11 4.60 26.00
N TYR A 170 29.93 3.30 25.85
CA TYR A 170 30.00 2.34 26.96
C TYR A 170 31.41 2.20 27.53
N LYS A 171 32.43 2.25 26.69
CA LYS A 171 33.83 2.21 27.12
C LYS A 171 34.23 3.48 27.91
N ASP A 172 33.80 4.65 27.39
CA ASP A 172 34.09 5.96 28.00
C ASP A 172 33.38 6.12 29.36
N ASN A 173 32.23 5.51 29.56
CA ASN A 173 31.51 5.52 30.85
C ASN A 173 32.07 4.51 31.88
N LYS A 174 33.00 3.67 31.49
CA LYS A 174 33.64 2.66 32.38
C LYS A 174 35.03 3.05 32.84
N SER A 175 35.63 4.10 32.30
CA SER A 175 36.89 4.70 32.72
C SER A 175 36.65 5.82 33.73
#